data_e91bae7861501b67d28c4781a025bac0
#
_entry.id   e91bae7861501b67d28c4781a025bac0
#
_cell.length_a   1.000
_cell.length_b   1.000
_cell.length_c   1.000
_cell.angle_alpha   90.00
_cell.angle_beta   90.00
_cell.angle_gamma   90.00
#
_symmetry.space_group_name_H-M   'P 1'
#
loop_
_entity.id
_entity.type
_entity.pdbx_description
1 polymer ?
#
loop_
_entity_poly.entity_id
_entity_poly.type
_entity_poly.pdbx_seq_one_letter_code
_entity_poly.pdbx_strand_id
1 'polypeptide(L)'
;IKLMKITLKFLLFSCFSVSVYGQWQQSAGTAGFNMQSLITNGIYNFAGGQTGAYLSIDSAANYSLSNYGNDNVGPTRGFTKDNNYLYTCTSQGAFRSSNNGTTWVSKSLGLTNLLGSGILKVGTRLFYVGPTGVFMSTDQGDNWSAAGLSTTDVRCITAINDTLFVGTNGAGIYKSFDWGINWIPINNGLGASTNFRAIESKGNALFAGGQIGTGVYRSTDFGVNWTLLGGGLASGSYRGFACNSQLIVAGSFGAGVFYSTDNGNNWTAINTGLTDLTIFDLELNDNYIIAATNTQGVFRFALSNLNLSTDISDFDVKNAISLFPNPTTHQINVKSDCKIIGTAYTIYDNLGKAILSGLINYENTIIEIGNLTGGIYTLSIGENKKQVFKIIKQ
;
A
#
# COMPACT_ATOMS: atom_id res chain seq x y z
N ILE A 1 -8.22 28.01 76.47
CA ILE A 1 -8.66 27.97 75.12
C ILE A 1 -7.52 27.34 74.33
N LYS A 2 -7.65 26.01 73.97
CA LYS A 2 -6.67 25.25 73.15
C LYS A 2 -7.04 25.40 71.69
N LEU A 3 -6.21 26.05 70.89
CA LEU A 3 -6.34 26.04 69.42
C LEU A 3 -5.93 24.68 68.88
N MET A 4 -6.87 24.01 68.22
CA MET A 4 -6.65 22.77 67.47
C MET A 4 -6.14 23.14 66.07
N LYS A 5 -4.87 22.83 65.80
CA LYS A 5 -4.32 22.97 64.45
C LYS A 5 -4.84 21.82 63.59
N ILE A 6 -5.71 22.12 62.60
CA ILE A 6 -6.13 21.20 61.59
C ILE A 6 -5.06 21.23 60.47
N THR A 7 -4.28 20.17 60.38
CA THR A 7 -3.32 19.99 59.27
C THR A 7 -4.05 19.37 58.09
N LEU A 8 -4.33 20.19 57.08
CA LEU A 8 -4.92 19.75 55.81
C LEU A 8 -3.81 19.03 55.01
N LYS A 9 -3.86 17.69 54.94
CA LYS A 9 -3.02 16.92 54.05
C LYS A 9 -3.61 17.01 52.63
N PHE A 10 -2.97 17.80 51.76
CA PHE A 10 -3.20 17.72 50.33
C PHE A 10 -2.69 16.36 49.83
N LEU A 11 -3.61 15.46 49.47
CA LEU A 11 -3.30 14.30 48.68
C LEU A 11 -3.07 14.80 47.24
N LEU A 12 -1.82 14.93 46.81
CA LEU A 12 -1.49 15.03 45.40
C LEU A 12 -1.87 13.70 44.74
N PHE A 13 -3.00 13.66 44.04
CA PHE A 13 -3.25 12.66 43.02
C PHE A 13 -2.30 12.95 41.87
N SER A 14 -1.14 12.32 41.87
CA SER A 14 -0.33 12.20 40.65
C SER A 14 -1.13 11.34 39.67
N CYS A 15 -1.75 12.01 38.71
CA CYS A 15 -2.30 11.34 37.55
C CYS A 15 -1.11 10.70 36.80
N PHE A 16 -0.76 9.47 37.14
CA PHE A 16 0.09 8.66 36.33
C PHE A 16 -0.70 8.43 35.04
N SER A 17 -0.41 9.19 33.99
CA SER A 17 -0.76 8.83 32.65
C SER A 17 0.02 7.55 32.32
N VAL A 18 -0.61 6.40 32.55
CA VAL A 18 -0.13 5.15 32.01
C VAL A 18 -0.20 5.33 30.49
N SER A 19 0.92 5.61 29.88
CA SER A 19 1.04 5.53 28.42
C SER A 19 0.81 4.06 28.07
N VAL A 20 -0.40 3.73 27.66
CA VAL A 20 -0.72 2.40 27.13
C VAL A 20 -0.05 2.31 25.79
N TYR A 21 1.19 1.84 25.76
CA TYR A 21 1.91 1.53 24.54
C TYR A 21 1.20 0.36 23.84
N GLY A 22 0.98 0.47 22.53
CA GLY A 22 0.44 -0.63 21.72
C GLY A 22 -1.09 -0.61 21.51
N GLN A 23 -1.72 0.56 21.53
CA GLN A 23 -3.17 0.69 21.34
C GLN A 23 -3.52 1.43 20.06
N TRP A 24 -4.55 0.94 19.36
CA TRP A 24 -5.18 1.68 18.28
C TRP A 24 -5.83 2.97 18.77
N GLN A 25 -5.71 4.01 17.98
CA GLN A 25 -6.33 5.31 18.20
C GLN A 25 -7.34 5.57 17.10
N GLN A 26 -8.58 5.88 17.47
CA GLN A 26 -9.61 6.30 16.52
C GLN A 26 -9.28 7.70 15.99
N SER A 27 -9.32 7.87 14.68
CA SER A 27 -9.13 9.16 14.01
C SER A 27 -10.38 10.00 14.12
N ALA A 28 -10.22 11.30 14.41
CA ALA A 28 -11.36 12.22 14.43
C ALA A 28 -11.90 12.47 13.02
N GLY A 29 -13.18 12.87 12.92
CA GLY A 29 -13.85 13.22 11.68
C GLY A 29 -14.40 12.05 10.87
N THR A 30 -14.09 10.80 11.26
CA THR A 30 -14.62 9.60 10.58
C THR A 30 -15.39 8.67 11.51
N ALA A 31 -15.48 8.99 12.80
CA ALA A 31 -16.18 8.18 13.79
C ALA A 31 -17.66 7.94 13.39
N GLY A 32 -18.10 6.69 13.45
CA GLY A 32 -19.47 6.31 13.08
C GLY A 32 -19.69 6.11 11.58
N PHE A 33 -18.67 6.30 10.73
CA PHE A 33 -18.78 6.08 9.29
C PHE A 33 -18.21 4.73 8.86
N ASN A 34 -18.80 4.17 7.80
CA ASN A 34 -18.25 3.04 7.08
C ASN A 34 -17.14 3.53 6.14
N MET A 35 -15.92 3.09 6.37
CA MET A 35 -14.75 3.38 5.52
C MET A 35 -14.33 2.12 4.78
N GLN A 36 -14.07 2.24 3.47
CA GLN A 36 -13.88 1.09 2.57
C GLN A 36 -12.53 1.02 1.89
N SER A 37 -11.80 2.13 1.82
CA SER A 37 -10.50 2.20 1.15
C SER A 37 -9.60 3.26 1.77
N LEU A 38 -8.29 3.06 1.64
CA LEU A 38 -7.26 3.94 2.15
C LEU A 38 -6.18 4.15 1.08
N ILE A 39 -5.50 5.28 1.13
CA ILE A 39 -4.22 5.51 0.45
C ILE A 39 -3.44 6.61 1.15
N THR A 40 -2.12 6.49 1.14
CA THR A 40 -1.22 7.55 1.60
C THR A 40 -0.48 8.20 0.43
N ASN A 41 -0.24 9.51 0.49
CA ASN A 41 0.54 10.27 -0.48
C ASN A 41 1.41 11.33 0.25
N GLY A 42 2.58 10.92 0.73
CA GLY A 42 3.41 11.75 1.60
C GLY A 42 2.69 12.05 2.91
N ILE A 43 2.47 13.33 3.21
CA ILE A 43 1.73 13.76 4.42
C ILE A 43 0.21 13.57 4.31
N TYR A 44 -0.31 13.41 3.08
CA TYR A 44 -1.74 13.25 2.82
C TYR A 44 -2.18 11.80 3.02
N ASN A 45 -3.22 11.59 3.82
CA ASN A 45 -3.83 10.29 4.02
C ASN A 45 -5.31 10.38 3.61
N PHE A 46 -5.75 9.51 2.71
CA PHE A 46 -7.13 9.50 2.22
C PHE A 46 -7.85 8.27 2.72
N ALA A 47 -9.12 8.45 3.07
CA ALA A 47 -10.04 7.38 3.43
C ALA A 47 -11.31 7.48 2.59
N GLY A 48 -11.68 6.41 1.93
CA GLY A 48 -12.90 6.31 1.14
C GLY A 48 -14.07 5.82 2.00
N GLY A 49 -15.10 6.63 2.11
CA GLY A 49 -16.31 6.32 2.87
C GLY A 49 -17.57 6.24 1.98
N GLN A 50 -18.71 6.00 2.61
CA GLN A 50 -20.00 5.93 1.90
C GLN A 50 -20.42 7.24 1.25
N THR A 51 -19.98 8.38 1.78
CA THR A 51 -20.34 9.71 1.32
C THR A 51 -19.27 10.38 0.47
N GLY A 52 -18.16 9.69 0.19
CA GLY A 52 -17.04 10.21 -0.60
C GLY A 52 -15.68 9.95 0.04
N ALA A 53 -14.67 10.75 -0.34
CA ALA A 53 -13.33 10.67 0.22
C ALA A 53 -13.14 11.67 1.36
N TYR A 54 -12.35 11.29 2.32
CA TYR A 54 -11.91 12.09 3.44
C TYR A 54 -10.39 12.27 3.37
N LEU A 55 -9.90 13.44 3.73
CA LEU A 55 -8.50 13.82 3.72
C LEU A 55 -8.01 14.13 5.12
N SER A 56 -6.86 13.61 5.47
CA SER A 56 -6.05 13.97 6.63
C SER A 56 -4.67 14.45 6.18
N ILE A 57 -4.15 15.49 6.86
CA ILE A 57 -2.81 16.06 6.63
C ILE A 57 -1.92 15.97 7.87
N ASP A 58 -2.34 15.22 8.88
CA ASP A 58 -1.70 15.09 10.18
C ASP A 58 -1.49 13.63 10.60
N SER A 59 -0.98 12.83 9.67
CA SER A 59 -0.68 11.40 9.87
C SER A 59 -1.89 10.59 10.31
N ALA A 60 -3.02 10.81 9.63
CA ALA A 60 -4.28 10.13 9.87
C ALA A 60 -4.90 10.37 11.26
N ALA A 61 -4.57 11.50 11.93
CA ALA A 61 -5.18 11.84 13.21
C ALA A 61 -6.58 12.44 13.06
N ASN A 62 -6.73 13.37 12.13
CA ASN A 62 -8.00 14.05 11.86
C ASN A 62 -8.31 14.00 10.37
N TYR A 63 -9.55 13.69 10.04
CA TYR A 63 -10.05 13.65 8.67
C TYR A 63 -11.15 14.68 8.45
N SER A 64 -11.16 15.28 7.28
CA SER A 64 -12.23 16.15 6.79
C SER A 64 -12.72 15.66 5.44
N LEU A 65 -14.01 15.89 5.15
CA LEU A 65 -14.59 15.50 3.86
C LEU A 65 -13.86 16.25 2.72
N SER A 66 -13.36 15.50 1.76
CA SER A 66 -12.76 16.01 0.53
C SER A 66 -13.89 16.35 -0.46
N ASN A 67 -13.74 17.48 -1.17
CA ASN A 67 -14.82 17.98 -2.02
C ASN A 67 -14.77 17.34 -3.41
N TYR A 68 -15.85 16.65 -3.79
CA TYR A 68 -16.09 16.14 -5.16
C TYR A 68 -16.87 17.14 -6.03
N GLY A 69 -16.97 18.40 -5.64
CA GLY A 69 -17.88 19.34 -6.25
C GLY A 69 -19.31 19.18 -5.69
N ASN A 70 -20.31 19.33 -6.55
CA ASN A 70 -21.72 19.16 -6.16
C ASN A 70 -22.21 17.71 -6.29
N ASP A 71 -21.34 16.75 -6.62
CA ASP A 71 -21.73 15.40 -6.96
C ASP A 71 -21.75 14.52 -5.72
N ASN A 72 -22.88 13.86 -5.47
CA ASN A 72 -22.95 12.73 -4.56
C ASN A 72 -22.32 11.52 -5.26
N VAL A 73 -21.03 11.32 -5.04
CA VAL A 73 -20.27 10.27 -5.73
C VAL A 73 -20.48 8.88 -5.13
N GLY A 74 -21.27 8.78 -4.07
CA GLY A 74 -21.51 7.51 -3.37
C GLY A 74 -20.24 6.90 -2.74
N PRO A 75 -20.27 5.60 -2.41
CA PRO A 75 -19.16 4.95 -1.76
C PRO A 75 -17.86 5.01 -2.59
N THR A 76 -16.78 5.46 -1.95
CA THR A 76 -15.42 5.46 -2.50
C THR A 76 -14.73 4.16 -2.10
N ARG A 77 -14.32 3.34 -3.08
CA ARG A 77 -13.91 1.95 -2.88
C ARG A 77 -12.46 1.62 -3.21
N GLY A 78 -11.74 2.55 -3.79
CA GLY A 78 -10.33 2.37 -4.09
C GLY A 78 -9.67 3.64 -4.52
N PHE A 79 -8.37 3.71 -4.28
CA PHE A 79 -7.52 4.81 -4.70
C PHE A 79 -6.27 4.27 -5.40
N THR A 80 -5.71 5.11 -6.26
CA THR A 80 -4.36 4.94 -6.78
C THR A 80 -3.78 6.31 -7.13
N LYS A 81 -2.48 6.40 -7.35
CA LYS A 81 -1.80 7.66 -7.61
C LYS A 81 -0.65 7.52 -8.59
N ASP A 82 -0.25 8.63 -9.16
CA ASP A 82 1.07 8.85 -9.75
C ASP A 82 1.66 10.16 -9.19
N ASN A 83 2.73 10.66 -9.79
CA ASN A 83 3.40 11.87 -9.31
C ASN A 83 2.55 13.15 -9.48
N ASN A 84 1.56 13.14 -10.39
CA ASN A 84 0.80 14.33 -10.75
C ASN A 84 -0.66 14.27 -10.30
N TYR A 85 -1.20 13.06 -10.15
CA TYR A 85 -2.62 12.86 -9.95
C TYR A 85 -2.91 11.81 -8.89
N LEU A 86 -4.01 12.03 -8.21
CA LEU A 86 -4.68 11.03 -7.38
C LEU A 86 -5.95 10.59 -8.12
N TYR A 87 -6.21 9.29 -8.12
CA TYR A 87 -7.35 8.67 -8.77
C TYR A 87 -8.16 7.87 -7.77
N THR A 88 -9.46 7.82 -7.98
CA THR A 88 -10.36 6.99 -7.16
C THR A 88 -11.45 6.34 -8.00
N CYS A 89 -11.93 5.20 -7.53
CA CYS A 89 -13.14 4.57 -8.02
C CYS A 89 -14.25 4.64 -6.96
N THR A 90 -15.46 4.90 -7.44
CA THR A 90 -16.65 5.07 -6.60
C THR A 90 -17.81 4.24 -7.16
N SER A 91 -18.98 4.32 -6.55
CA SER A 91 -20.20 3.78 -7.15
C SER A 91 -20.75 4.60 -8.32
N GLN A 92 -20.15 5.77 -8.62
CA GLN A 92 -20.50 6.67 -9.70
C GLN A 92 -19.37 6.81 -10.75
N GLY A 93 -18.43 5.87 -10.77
CA GLY A 93 -17.34 5.83 -11.74
C GLY A 93 -15.98 6.23 -11.18
N ALA A 94 -15.10 6.62 -12.09
CA ALA A 94 -13.73 7.06 -11.81
C ALA A 94 -13.64 8.58 -11.69
N PHE A 95 -12.80 9.04 -10.76
CA PHE A 95 -12.50 10.47 -10.56
C PHE A 95 -11.00 10.68 -10.47
N ARG A 96 -10.56 11.88 -10.87
CA ARG A 96 -9.17 12.33 -10.81
C ARG A 96 -9.04 13.66 -10.09
N SER A 97 -8.02 13.80 -9.25
CA SER A 97 -7.62 15.04 -8.62
C SER A 97 -6.19 15.42 -9.04
N SER A 98 -5.96 16.70 -9.33
CA SER A 98 -4.64 17.28 -9.62
C SER A 98 -4.12 18.17 -8.47
N ASN A 99 -4.83 18.23 -7.35
CA ASN A 99 -4.53 19.10 -6.22
C ASN A 99 -4.64 18.38 -4.87
N ASN A 100 -4.06 17.17 -4.81
CA ASN A 100 -4.03 16.33 -3.61
C ASN A 100 -5.42 16.15 -2.98
N GLY A 101 -6.42 15.79 -3.80
CA GLY A 101 -7.76 15.47 -3.32
C GLY A 101 -8.59 16.66 -2.86
N THR A 102 -8.13 17.91 -3.03
CA THR A 102 -8.92 19.09 -2.68
C THR A 102 -10.16 19.22 -3.56
N THR A 103 -10.02 18.90 -4.84
CA THR A 103 -11.14 18.80 -5.78
C THR A 103 -10.97 17.59 -6.70
N TRP A 104 -12.10 17.05 -7.15
CA TRP A 104 -12.14 15.87 -8.00
C TRP A 104 -12.95 16.15 -9.28
N VAL A 105 -12.53 15.55 -10.37
CA VAL A 105 -13.19 15.65 -11.67
C VAL A 105 -13.55 14.25 -12.15
N SER A 106 -14.79 14.06 -12.60
CA SER A 106 -15.26 12.79 -13.16
C SER A 106 -14.44 12.42 -14.40
N LYS A 107 -14.03 11.16 -14.48
CA LYS A 107 -13.19 10.56 -15.50
C LYS A 107 -13.73 9.16 -15.84
N SER A 108 -14.97 9.11 -16.35
CA SER A 108 -15.69 7.84 -16.53
C SER A 108 -16.07 7.55 -17.98
N LEU A 109 -15.59 8.35 -18.96
CA LEU A 109 -15.92 8.18 -20.36
C LEU A 109 -15.40 6.83 -20.90
N GLY A 110 -16.31 5.99 -21.41
CA GLY A 110 -16.01 4.64 -21.91
C GLY A 110 -16.22 3.52 -20.88
N LEU A 111 -16.46 3.83 -19.60
CA LEU A 111 -16.89 2.84 -18.62
C LEU A 111 -18.35 2.44 -18.92
N THR A 112 -18.59 1.14 -19.10
CA THR A 112 -19.97 0.62 -19.32
C THR A 112 -20.70 0.33 -18.01
N ASN A 113 -19.97 0.30 -16.89
CA ASN A 113 -20.51 0.18 -15.53
C ASN A 113 -19.73 1.10 -14.59
N LEU A 114 -20.44 1.95 -13.86
CA LEU A 114 -19.85 2.92 -12.95
C LEU A 114 -19.56 2.38 -11.54
N LEU A 115 -19.99 1.14 -11.24
CA LEU A 115 -19.69 0.50 -9.94
C LEU A 115 -18.24 0.04 -9.89
N GLY A 116 -17.33 0.91 -9.41
CA GLY A 116 -15.93 0.56 -9.18
C GLY A 116 -15.75 -0.31 -7.96
N SER A 117 -14.92 -1.33 -8.09
CA SER A 117 -14.46 -2.17 -6.97
C SER A 117 -12.98 -1.93 -6.62
N GLY A 118 -12.20 -1.46 -7.60
CA GLY A 118 -10.79 -1.12 -7.44
C GLY A 118 -10.26 -0.30 -8.61
N ILE A 119 -9.18 0.41 -8.37
CA ILE A 119 -8.46 1.20 -9.38
C ILE A 119 -6.96 1.07 -9.13
N LEU A 120 -6.17 0.91 -10.19
CA LEU A 120 -4.72 0.69 -10.08
C LEU A 120 -3.97 1.46 -11.17
N LYS A 121 -2.88 2.13 -10.79
CA LYS A 121 -1.93 2.75 -11.72
C LYS A 121 -0.70 1.87 -11.87
N VAL A 122 -0.36 1.52 -13.12
CA VAL A 122 0.87 0.78 -13.45
C VAL A 122 1.55 1.46 -14.64
N GLY A 123 2.75 1.95 -14.45
CA GLY A 123 3.45 2.73 -15.46
C GLY A 123 2.60 3.91 -15.97
N THR A 124 2.34 3.97 -17.25
CA THR A 124 1.49 5.01 -17.87
C THR A 124 0.01 4.64 -17.90
N ARG A 125 -0.37 3.41 -17.52
CA ARG A 125 -1.74 2.89 -17.64
C ARG A 125 -2.51 2.95 -16.32
N LEU A 126 -3.81 3.17 -16.42
CA LEU A 126 -4.77 3.02 -15.33
C LEU A 126 -5.66 1.82 -15.62
N PHE A 127 -6.00 1.09 -14.58
CA PHE A 127 -6.95 -0.03 -14.60
C PHE A 127 -8.08 0.25 -13.61
N TYR A 128 -9.30 0.04 -14.07
CA TYR A 128 -10.53 0.13 -13.28
C TYR A 128 -11.22 -1.22 -13.32
N VAL A 129 -11.60 -1.74 -12.16
CA VAL A 129 -12.22 -3.05 -12.05
C VAL A 129 -13.59 -2.96 -11.37
N GLY A 130 -14.49 -3.83 -11.78
CA GLY A 130 -15.85 -3.86 -11.25
C GLY A 130 -16.67 -5.06 -11.75
N PRO A 131 -18.00 -5.02 -11.61
CA PRO A 131 -18.89 -6.14 -11.94
C PRO A 131 -18.84 -6.58 -13.41
N THR A 132 -18.38 -5.73 -14.31
CA THR A 132 -18.30 -5.98 -15.76
C THR A 132 -16.87 -6.14 -16.25
N GLY A 133 -15.96 -6.55 -15.37
CA GLY A 133 -14.57 -6.89 -15.73
C GLY A 133 -13.58 -5.79 -15.47
N VAL A 134 -12.57 -5.72 -16.35
CA VAL A 134 -11.46 -4.79 -16.28
C VAL A 134 -11.57 -3.78 -17.41
N PHE A 135 -11.30 -2.51 -17.11
CA PHE A 135 -11.14 -1.42 -18.05
C PHE A 135 -9.75 -0.84 -17.92
N MET A 136 -9.21 -0.36 -19.04
CA MET A 136 -7.90 0.29 -19.10
C MET A 136 -8.00 1.68 -19.72
N SER A 137 -7.22 2.62 -19.20
CA SER A 137 -6.98 3.94 -19.78
C SER A 137 -5.48 4.15 -19.99
N THR A 138 -5.09 4.77 -21.10
CA THR A 138 -3.72 5.16 -21.44
C THR A 138 -3.53 6.68 -21.43
N ASP A 139 -4.59 7.43 -21.15
CA ASP A 139 -4.66 8.89 -21.18
C ASP A 139 -5.10 9.49 -19.83
N GLN A 140 -4.63 8.89 -18.73
CA GLN A 140 -4.87 9.40 -17.35
C GLN A 140 -6.34 9.37 -16.93
N GLY A 141 -7.12 8.43 -17.49
CA GLY A 141 -8.53 8.23 -17.17
C GLY A 141 -9.48 9.07 -18.04
N ASP A 142 -8.98 9.83 -19.00
CA ASP A 142 -9.83 10.62 -19.88
C ASP A 142 -10.76 9.74 -20.73
N ASN A 143 -10.24 8.58 -21.21
CA ASN A 143 -11.02 7.57 -21.92
C ASN A 143 -10.68 6.17 -21.39
N TRP A 144 -11.70 5.31 -21.31
CA TRP A 144 -11.57 3.92 -20.89
C TRP A 144 -12.01 2.96 -21.98
N SER A 145 -11.32 1.86 -22.10
CA SER A 145 -11.66 0.74 -22.99
C SER A 145 -11.67 -0.57 -22.20
N ALA A 146 -12.51 -1.53 -22.62
CA ALA A 146 -12.55 -2.84 -21.99
C ALA A 146 -11.20 -3.56 -22.14
N ALA A 147 -10.74 -4.16 -21.04
CA ALA A 147 -9.48 -4.91 -20.92
C ALA A 147 -9.75 -6.33 -20.38
N GLY A 148 -10.75 -7.01 -20.95
CA GLY A 148 -11.08 -8.39 -20.67
C GLY A 148 -11.95 -8.64 -19.44
N LEU A 149 -12.24 -9.91 -19.20
CA LEU A 149 -13.12 -10.40 -18.12
C LEU A 149 -14.51 -9.72 -18.08
N SER A 150 -15.07 -9.37 -19.23
CA SER A 150 -16.27 -8.53 -19.38
C SER A 150 -17.56 -9.09 -18.74
N THR A 151 -17.58 -10.38 -18.42
CA THR A 151 -18.70 -11.07 -17.75
C THR A 151 -18.37 -11.49 -16.31
N THR A 152 -17.22 -11.06 -15.78
CA THR A 152 -16.69 -11.49 -14.49
C THR A 152 -16.75 -10.32 -13.51
N ASP A 153 -17.26 -10.57 -12.32
CA ASP A 153 -17.26 -9.59 -11.23
C ASP A 153 -15.87 -9.53 -10.58
N VAL A 154 -15.06 -8.55 -11.01
CA VAL A 154 -13.69 -8.33 -10.51
C VAL A 154 -13.74 -7.42 -9.29
N ARG A 155 -13.10 -7.84 -8.20
CA ARG A 155 -13.21 -7.20 -6.88
C ARG A 155 -11.95 -6.48 -6.42
N CYS A 156 -10.79 -6.95 -6.83
CA CYS A 156 -9.51 -6.37 -6.46
C CYS A 156 -8.49 -6.57 -7.58
N ILE A 157 -7.48 -5.70 -7.60
CA ILE A 157 -6.42 -5.71 -8.61
C ILE A 157 -5.10 -5.28 -7.96
N THR A 158 -4.02 -5.97 -8.33
CA THR A 158 -2.63 -5.58 -8.04
C THR A 158 -1.73 -5.89 -9.22
N ALA A 159 -0.47 -5.49 -9.15
CA ALA A 159 0.53 -5.82 -10.17
C ALA A 159 1.88 -6.15 -9.56
N ILE A 160 2.62 -7.02 -10.24
CA ILE A 160 4.06 -7.19 -10.03
C ILE A 160 4.71 -6.87 -11.38
N ASN A 161 5.48 -5.77 -11.43
CA ASN A 161 5.97 -5.20 -12.69
C ASN A 161 4.80 -4.95 -13.66
N ASP A 162 4.88 -5.45 -14.88
CA ASP A 162 3.86 -5.30 -15.92
C ASP A 162 2.80 -6.43 -15.90
N THR A 163 2.88 -7.37 -14.95
CA THR A 163 1.92 -8.47 -14.81
C THR A 163 0.80 -8.06 -13.87
N LEU A 164 -0.43 -8.07 -14.37
CA LEU A 164 -1.63 -7.78 -13.60
C LEU A 164 -2.17 -9.03 -12.93
N PHE A 165 -2.73 -8.87 -11.73
CA PHE A 165 -3.41 -9.92 -10.98
C PHE A 165 -4.74 -9.38 -10.47
N VAL A 166 -5.82 -10.16 -10.66
CA VAL A 166 -7.15 -9.78 -10.19
C VAL A 166 -7.79 -10.90 -9.39
N GLY A 167 -8.49 -10.52 -8.33
CA GLY A 167 -9.38 -11.42 -7.60
C GLY A 167 -10.83 -11.16 -8.00
N THR A 168 -11.61 -12.23 -8.11
CA THR A 168 -12.98 -12.20 -8.60
C THR A 168 -13.98 -12.69 -7.56
N ASN A 169 -15.24 -12.42 -7.81
CA ASN A 169 -16.37 -12.96 -7.06
C ASN A 169 -16.94 -14.16 -7.82
N GLY A 170 -16.43 -15.35 -7.55
CA GLY A 170 -16.95 -16.61 -8.07
C GLY A 170 -16.05 -17.34 -9.06
N ALA A 171 -14.96 -16.72 -9.58
CA ALA A 171 -14.10 -17.34 -10.59
C ALA A 171 -12.62 -17.48 -10.17
N GLY A 172 -12.30 -17.14 -8.91
CA GLY A 172 -10.94 -17.25 -8.39
C GLY A 172 -10.05 -16.06 -8.75
N ILE A 173 -8.78 -16.34 -9.04
CA ILE A 173 -7.75 -15.35 -9.34
C ILE A 173 -7.28 -15.54 -10.79
N TYR A 174 -7.05 -14.42 -11.47
CA TYR A 174 -6.52 -14.39 -12.83
C TYR A 174 -5.28 -13.52 -12.90
N LYS A 175 -4.41 -13.79 -13.91
CA LYS A 175 -3.29 -12.93 -14.26
C LYS A 175 -3.28 -12.59 -15.76
N SER A 176 -2.70 -11.45 -16.09
CA SER A 176 -2.47 -11.00 -17.47
C SER A 176 -1.04 -10.48 -17.61
N PHE A 177 -0.35 -10.88 -18.69
CA PHE A 177 0.99 -10.40 -19.07
C PHE A 177 0.95 -9.34 -20.19
N ASP A 178 -0.23 -9.05 -20.72
CA ASP A 178 -0.44 -8.21 -21.89
C ASP A 178 -1.45 -7.07 -21.64
N TRP A 179 -1.40 -6.53 -20.43
CA TRP A 179 -2.20 -5.37 -20.02
C TRP A 179 -3.72 -5.61 -20.03
N GLY A 180 -4.13 -6.84 -19.80
CA GLY A 180 -5.54 -7.22 -19.72
C GLY A 180 -6.18 -7.65 -21.03
N ILE A 181 -5.41 -7.82 -22.11
CA ILE A 181 -5.94 -8.35 -23.38
C ILE A 181 -6.33 -9.82 -23.19
N ASN A 182 -5.44 -10.61 -22.58
CA ASN A 182 -5.69 -12.00 -22.26
C ASN A 182 -5.51 -12.26 -20.77
N TRP A 183 -6.40 -13.08 -20.20
CA TRP A 183 -6.39 -13.46 -18.79
C TRP A 183 -6.30 -14.96 -18.61
N ILE A 184 -5.42 -15.40 -17.74
CA ILE A 184 -5.16 -16.80 -17.43
C ILE A 184 -5.60 -17.07 -15.98
N PRO A 185 -6.48 -18.05 -15.72
CA PRO A 185 -6.82 -18.43 -14.34
C PRO A 185 -5.61 -19.08 -13.66
N ILE A 186 -5.38 -18.70 -12.39
CA ILE A 186 -4.24 -19.14 -11.57
C ILE A 186 -4.73 -19.66 -10.23
N ASN A 187 -5.55 -20.71 -10.23
CA ASN A 187 -6.29 -21.18 -9.07
C ASN A 187 -5.67 -22.43 -8.38
N ASN A 188 -4.48 -22.87 -8.82
CA ASN A 188 -3.86 -24.07 -8.24
C ASN A 188 -3.48 -23.84 -6.77
N GLY A 189 -3.99 -24.68 -5.86
CA GLY A 189 -3.80 -24.55 -4.42
C GLY A 189 -4.84 -23.69 -3.68
N LEU A 190 -5.78 -23.04 -4.38
CA LEU A 190 -6.86 -22.26 -3.75
C LEU A 190 -8.02 -23.16 -3.24
N GLY A 191 -7.99 -24.47 -3.50
CA GLY A 191 -9.04 -25.40 -3.10
C GLY A 191 -10.40 -25.03 -3.74
N ALA A 192 -11.44 -24.98 -2.92
CA ALA A 192 -12.77 -24.56 -3.35
C ALA A 192 -13.01 -23.03 -3.28
N SER A 193 -11.97 -22.24 -2.95
CA SER A 193 -12.09 -20.80 -2.82
C SER A 193 -12.14 -20.12 -4.18
N THR A 194 -13.25 -19.46 -4.46
CA THR A 194 -13.49 -18.78 -5.73
C THR A 194 -13.75 -17.28 -5.58
N ASN A 195 -13.93 -16.81 -4.34
CA ASN A 195 -14.26 -15.42 -4.02
C ASN A 195 -13.09 -14.73 -3.33
N PHE A 196 -12.47 -13.77 -4.01
CA PHE A 196 -11.35 -12.99 -3.49
C PHE A 196 -11.69 -11.50 -3.47
N ARG A 197 -11.43 -10.84 -2.33
CA ARG A 197 -11.76 -9.44 -2.08
C ARG A 197 -10.55 -8.55 -1.91
N ALA A 198 -9.40 -9.16 -1.66
CA ALA A 198 -8.13 -8.46 -1.55
C ALA A 198 -7.03 -9.27 -2.24
N ILE A 199 -6.14 -8.57 -2.91
CA ILE A 199 -4.91 -9.11 -3.47
C ILE A 199 -3.84 -8.04 -3.35
N GLU A 200 -2.68 -8.41 -2.80
CA GLU A 200 -1.58 -7.48 -2.57
C GLU A 200 -0.26 -8.14 -2.93
N SER A 201 0.67 -7.34 -3.43
CA SER A 201 2.02 -7.79 -3.78
C SER A 201 3.06 -7.29 -2.78
N LYS A 202 3.97 -8.17 -2.35
CA LYS A 202 5.14 -7.83 -1.55
C LYS A 202 6.39 -8.42 -2.19
N GLY A 203 7.14 -7.58 -2.91
CA GLY A 203 8.19 -8.06 -3.80
C GLY A 203 7.60 -9.00 -4.86
N ASN A 204 8.14 -10.21 -4.98
CA ASN A 204 7.62 -11.22 -5.92
C ASN A 204 6.52 -12.12 -5.33
N ALA A 205 6.15 -11.93 -4.08
CA ALA A 205 5.08 -12.69 -3.45
C ALA A 205 3.72 -11.99 -3.62
N LEU A 206 2.67 -12.79 -3.78
CA LEU A 206 1.28 -12.36 -3.79
C LEU A 206 0.60 -12.87 -2.52
N PHE A 207 -0.26 -12.03 -1.94
CA PHE A 207 -1.16 -12.39 -0.85
C PHE A 207 -2.59 -12.15 -1.30
N ALA A 208 -3.46 -13.12 -1.08
CA ALA A 208 -4.86 -13.03 -1.47
C ALA A 208 -5.78 -13.35 -0.29
N GLY A 209 -6.75 -12.48 -0.05
CA GLY A 209 -7.76 -12.62 0.97
C GLY A 209 -9.06 -13.15 0.39
N GLY A 210 -9.49 -14.30 0.89
CA GLY A 210 -10.73 -14.91 0.48
C GLY A 210 -11.94 -14.44 1.29
N GLN A 211 -13.13 -14.71 0.78
CA GLN A 211 -14.39 -14.47 1.47
C GLN A 211 -14.64 -15.60 2.48
N ILE A 212 -15.60 -15.43 3.36
CA ILE A 212 -15.91 -16.26 4.54
C ILE A 212 -15.39 -17.71 4.48
N GLY A 213 -14.54 -18.06 5.46
CA GLY A 213 -14.00 -19.40 5.64
C GLY A 213 -12.78 -19.76 4.78
N THR A 214 -12.31 -18.85 3.91
CA THR A 214 -11.22 -19.14 2.98
C THR A 214 -9.84 -18.71 3.44
N GLY A 215 -9.73 -17.74 4.38
CA GLY A 215 -8.45 -17.32 4.96
C GLY A 215 -7.58 -16.48 4.03
N VAL A 216 -6.28 -16.50 4.28
CA VAL A 216 -5.24 -15.83 3.49
C VAL A 216 -4.42 -16.83 2.73
N TYR A 217 -4.21 -16.61 1.46
CA TYR A 217 -3.35 -17.41 0.59
C TYR A 217 -2.11 -16.62 0.21
N ARG A 218 -0.99 -17.32 0.01
CA ARG A 218 0.26 -16.76 -0.50
C ARG A 218 0.74 -17.56 -1.70
N SER A 219 1.23 -16.85 -2.72
CA SER A 219 2.03 -17.42 -3.81
C SER A 219 3.40 -16.73 -3.83
N THR A 220 4.46 -17.50 -4.06
CA THR A 220 5.84 -17.01 -4.24
C THR A 220 6.37 -17.26 -5.66
N ASP A 221 5.51 -17.72 -6.55
CA ASP A 221 5.81 -18.12 -7.92
C ASP A 221 4.88 -17.47 -8.96
N PHE A 222 4.54 -16.19 -8.74
CA PHE A 222 3.67 -15.40 -9.64
C PHE A 222 2.28 -16.02 -9.85
N GLY A 223 1.72 -16.62 -8.78
CA GLY A 223 0.38 -17.19 -8.80
C GLY A 223 0.30 -18.59 -9.42
N VAL A 224 1.43 -19.24 -9.75
CA VAL A 224 1.40 -20.61 -10.27
C VAL A 224 0.85 -21.58 -9.23
N ASN A 225 1.30 -21.43 -7.98
CA ASN A 225 0.83 -22.21 -6.84
C ASN A 225 0.47 -21.28 -5.66
N TRP A 226 -0.61 -21.61 -4.98
CA TRP A 226 -1.06 -20.92 -3.78
C TRP A 226 -1.04 -21.84 -2.56
N THR A 227 -0.63 -21.28 -1.43
CA THR A 227 -0.61 -21.96 -0.13
C THR A 227 -1.51 -21.23 0.83
N LEU A 228 -2.45 -21.92 1.45
CA LEU A 228 -3.26 -21.39 2.54
C LEU A 228 -2.36 -21.15 3.77
N LEU A 229 -2.41 -19.93 4.30
CA LEU A 229 -1.65 -19.54 5.47
C LEU A 229 -2.46 -19.83 6.75
N GLY A 230 -1.73 -20.26 7.79
CA GLY A 230 -2.24 -20.44 9.15
C GLY A 230 -1.48 -19.54 10.12
N GLY A 231 -0.66 -20.15 10.97
CA GLY A 231 0.37 -19.44 11.75
C GLY A 231 -0.15 -18.31 12.66
N GLY A 232 -1.35 -18.45 13.26
CA GLY A 232 -1.92 -17.43 14.15
C GLY A 232 -3.01 -16.55 13.52
N LEU A 233 -3.32 -16.72 12.22
CA LEU A 233 -4.49 -16.08 11.62
C LEU A 233 -5.79 -16.69 12.17
N ALA A 234 -6.77 -15.83 12.46
CA ALA A 234 -8.12 -16.30 12.73
C ALA A 234 -8.77 -16.84 11.45
N SER A 235 -9.67 -17.81 11.59
CA SER A 235 -10.53 -18.22 10.48
C SER A 235 -11.45 -17.07 10.09
N GLY A 236 -11.58 -16.77 8.79
CA GLY A 236 -12.45 -15.69 8.38
C GLY A 236 -12.18 -15.16 6.97
N SER A 237 -12.82 -14.07 6.65
CA SER A 237 -12.63 -13.29 5.43
C SER A 237 -11.57 -12.21 5.65
N TYR A 238 -10.68 -12.02 4.68
CA TYR A 238 -9.66 -10.98 4.71
C TYR A 238 -9.87 -10.03 3.52
N ARG A 239 -9.94 -8.72 3.79
CA ARG A 239 -10.34 -7.72 2.79
C ARG A 239 -9.32 -6.61 2.55
N GLY A 240 -8.37 -6.41 3.46
CA GLY A 240 -7.33 -5.41 3.34
C GLY A 240 -5.96 -6.01 3.62
N PHE A 241 -4.98 -5.60 2.84
CA PHE A 241 -3.58 -5.85 3.09
C PHE A 241 -2.79 -4.57 2.92
N ALA A 242 -1.75 -4.41 3.70
CA ALA A 242 -0.72 -3.42 3.44
C ALA A 242 0.65 -4.01 3.79
N CYS A 243 1.67 -3.64 3.04
CA CYS A 243 3.00 -4.18 3.27
C CYS A 243 4.10 -3.16 3.03
N ASN A 244 5.22 -3.38 3.69
CA ASN A 244 6.49 -2.73 3.39
C ASN A 244 7.61 -3.79 3.42
N SER A 245 8.89 -3.36 3.45
CA SER A 245 10.02 -4.30 3.49
C SER A 245 9.99 -5.22 4.70
N GLN A 246 9.55 -4.72 5.85
CA GLN A 246 9.69 -5.38 7.14
C GLN A 246 8.47 -6.24 7.50
N LEU A 247 7.28 -5.80 7.13
CA LEU A 247 6.04 -6.47 7.56
C LEU A 247 4.99 -6.53 6.46
N ILE A 248 4.05 -7.43 6.65
CA ILE A 248 2.75 -7.43 6.00
C ILE A 248 1.68 -7.41 7.08
N VAL A 249 0.63 -6.64 6.88
CA VAL A 249 -0.56 -6.59 7.73
C VAL A 249 -1.77 -7.11 6.96
N ALA A 250 -2.67 -7.78 7.67
CA ALA A 250 -3.89 -8.35 7.12
C ALA A 250 -5.09 -7.95 7.97
N GLY A 251 -6.12 -7.40 7.33
CA GLY A 251 -7.36 -6.98 7.92
C GLY A 251 -8.46 -8.01 7.72
N SER A 252 -9.01 -8.51 8.81
CA SER A 252 -10.09 -9.49 8.81
C SER A 252 -11.46 -8.82 8.90
N PHE A 253 -12.44 -9.43 8.28
CA PHE A 253 -13.84 -9.08 8.43
C PHE A 253 -14.42 -9.78 9.68
N GLY A 254 -14.16 -9.17 10.85
CA GLY A 254 -14.67 -9.61 12.16
C GLY A 254 -13.64 -10.08 13.17
N ALA A 255 -12.35 -10.25 12.80
CA ALA A 255 -11.30 -10.66 13.73
C ALA A 255 -10.18 -9.61 13.91
N GLY A 256 -10.34 -8.41 13.31
CA GLY A 256 -9.41 -7.30 13.45
C GLY A 256 -8.18 -7.40 12.57
N VAL A 257 -7.05 -6.91 13.10
CA VAL A 257 -5.78 -6.75 12.37
C VAL A 257 -4.72 -7.70 12.88
N PHE A 258 -4.00 -8.30 11.94
CA PHE A 258 -2.87 -9.20 12.15
C PHE A 258 -1.65 -8.67 11.40
N TYR A 259 -0.45 -8.88 11.94
CA TYR A 259 0.79 -8.58 11.23
C TYR A 259 1.75 -9.78 11.23
N SER A 260 2.60 -9.82 10.23
CA SER A 260 3.69 -10.80 10.09
C SER A 260 4.97 -10.09 9.66
N THR A 261 6.10 -10.49 10.24
CA THR A 261 7.46 -10.02 9.88
C THR A 261 8.25 -11.06 9.10
N ASP A 262 7.69 -12.25 8.91
CA ASP A 262 8.33 -13.42 8.27
C ASP A 262 7.61 -13.87 6.98
N ASN A 263 7.12 -12.88 6.21
CA ASN A 263 6.41 -13.09 4.95
C ASN A 263 5.16 -13.99 5.08
N GLY A 264 4.44 -13.85 6.20
CA GLY A 264 3.16 -14.51 6.41
C GLY A 264 3.26 -15.95 6.93
N ASN A 265 4.44 -16.43 7.38
CA ASN A 265 4.54 -17.73 8.00
C ASN A 265 3.92 -17.75 9.40
N ASN A 266 4.14 -16.67 10.17
CA ASN A 266 3.53 -16.47 11.49
C ASN A 266 2.87 -15.09 11.56
N TRP A 267 1.72 -15.02 12.24
CA TRP A 267 0.91 -13.82 12.39
C TRP A 267 0.59 -13.54 13.85
N THR A 268 0.61 -12.28 14.21
CA THR A 268 0.27 -11.81 15.56
C THR A 268 -0.89 -10.81 15.46
N ALA A 269 -1.91 -11.01 16.28
CA ALA A 269 -3.04 -10.07 16.38
C ALA A 269 -2.63 -8.79 17.13
N ILE A 270 -3.09 -7.62 16.64
CA ILE A 270 -2.85 -6.31 17.25
C ILE A 270 -4.17 -5.55 17.40
N ASN A 271 -5.08 -6.04 18.23
CA ASN A 271 -6.45 -5.52 18.31
C ASN A 271 -6.74 -4.62 19.53
N THR A 272 -5.77 -4.41 20.44
CA THR A 272 -5.97 -3.58 21.62
C THR A 272 -6.34 -2.15 21.24
N GLY A 273 -7.49 -1.66 21.70
CA GLY A 273 -8.00 -0.32 21.38
C GLY A 273 -8.81 -0.24 20.09
N LEU A 274 -8.86 -1.29 19.29
CA LEU A 274 -9.68 -1.36 18.10
C LEU A 274 -11.12 -1.77 18.50
N THR A 275 -12.07 -0.84 18.38
CA THR A 275 -13.47 -1.05 18.80
C THR A 275 -14.35 -1.66 17.72
N ASP A 276 -13.88 -1.70 16.47
CA ASP A 276 -14.52 -2.40 15.35
C ASP A 276 -13.50 -3.34 14.71
N LEU A 277 -13.77 -4.64 14.80
CA LEU A 277 -12.90 -5.70 14.27
C LEU A 277 -13.19 -6.04 12.81
N THR A 278 -14.11 -5.32 12.18
CA THR A 278 -14.47 -5.51 10.76
C THR A 278 -13.66 -4.55 9.90
N ILE A 279 -12.55 -5.03 9.39
CA ILE A 279 -11.59 -4.25 8.60
C ILE A 279 -11.90 -4.41 7.12
N PHE A 280 -12.04 -3.28 6.41
CA PHE A 280 -12.23 -3.25 4.96
C PHE A 280 -10.94 -3.03 4.19
N ASP A 281 -10.07 -2.18 4.74
CA ASP A 281 -8.80 -1.86 4.09
C ASP A 281 -7.73 -1.47 5.12
N LEU A 282 -6.48 -1.61 4.73
CA LEU A 282 -5.30 -1.27 5.50
C LEU A 282 -4.33 -0.47 4.64
N GLU A 283 -3.64 0.46 5.27
CA GLU A 283 -2.58 1.23 4.63
C GLU A 283 -1.41 1.42 5.60
N LEU A 284 -0.22 1.56 5.06
CA LEU A 284 1.00 1.85 5.83
C LEU A 284 1.57 3.20 5.40
N ASN A 285 1.81 4.07 6.36
CA ASN A 285 2.72 5.20 6.17
C ASN A 285 4.00 4.98 7.01
N ASP A 286 4.90 5.96 7.02
CA ASP A 286 6.18 5.84 7.71
C ASP A 286 6.05 5.58 9.23
N ASN A 287 4.93 5.96 9.85
CA ASN A 287 4.76 5.95 11.29
C ASN A 287 3.62 5.05 11.77
N TYR A 288 2.64 4.75 10.92
CA TYR A 288 1.39 4.12 11.34
C TYR A 288 0.93 3.02 10.40
N ILE A 289 0.26 2.01 10.98
CA ILE A 289 -0.74 1.19 10.31
C ILE A 289 -2.06 1.96 10.41
N ILE A 290 -2.75 2.13 9.30
CA ILE A 290 -4.05 2.81 9.22
C ILE A 290 -5.08 1.77 8.82
N ALA A 291 -6.22 1.71 9.52
CA ALA A 291 -7.28 0.74 9.31
C ALA A 291 -8.62 1.44 9.03
N ALA A 292 -9.25 1.06 7.93
CA ALA A 292 -10.61 1.44 7.58
C ALA A 292 -11.60 0.41 8.12
N THR A 293 -12.57 0.83 8.93
CA THR A 293 -13.51 -0.07 9.60
C THR A 293 -14.96 0.10 9.11
N ASN A 294 -15.78 -0.89 9.43
CA ASN A 294 -17.17 -0.94 8.96
C ASN A 294 -18.06 0.15 9.60
N THR A 295 -17.92 0.40 10.90
CA THR A 295 -18.85 1.25 11.63
C THR A 295 -18.23 2.36 12.45
N GLN A 296 -16.91 2.30 12.68
CA GLN A 296 -16.21 3.19 13.60
C GLN A 296 -15.20 4.11 12.91
N GLY A 297 -15.20 4.17 11.57
CA GLY A 297 -14.34 5.06 10.81
C GLY A 297 -12.92 4.54 10.64
N VAL A 298 -11.94 5.43 10.77
CA VAL A 298 -10.51 5.13 10.61
C VAL A 298 -9.85 5.02 11.97
N PHE A 299 -8.94 4.07 12.10
CA PHE A 299 -8.03 3.91 13.23
C PHE A 299 -6.58 3.95 12.77
N ARG A 300 -5.67 4.37 13.64
CA ARG A 300 -4.23 4.31 13.40
C ARG A 300 -3.52 3.63 14.57
N PHE A 301 -2.47 2.89 14.25
CA PHE A 301 -1.62 2.18 15.21
C PHE A 301 -0.15 2.53 14.93
N ALA A 302 0.57 3.06 15.92
CA ALA A 302 1.96 3.47 15.73
C ALA A 302 2.88 2.26 15.48
N LEU A 303 3.64 2.28 14.40
CA LEU A 303 4.61 1.22 14.05
C LEU A 303 5.69 1.04 15.14
N SER A 304 6.02 2.10 15.88
CA SER A 304 6.94 2.03 17.02
C SER A 304 6.46 1.13 18.16
N ASN A 305 5.15 0.82 18.21
CA ASN A 305 4.57 -0.10 19.18
C ASN A 305 4.73 -1.59 18.77
N LEU A 306 5.00 -1.85 17.52
CA LEU A 306 5.42 -3.17 17.10
C LEU A 306 6.90 -3.29 17.46
N ASN A 307 7.34 -3.90 18.49
CA ASN A 307 8.75 -4.17 18.78
C ASN A 307 9.39 -4.92 17.59
N LEU A 308 9.31 -4.29 16.41
CA LEU A 308 10.03 -4.72 15.23
C LEU A 308 11.47 -4.62 15.64
N SER A 309 12.14 -5.75 15.79
CA SER A 309 13.55 -5.76 16.13
C SER A 309 14.22 -4.77 15.19
N THR A 310 14.73 -3.68 15.76
CA THR A 310 15.70 -2.80 15.11
C THR A 310 17.05 -3.51 15.06
N ASP A 311 17.10 -4.81 15.28
CA ASP A 311 18.17 -5.61 14.76
C ASP A 311 18.15 -5.37 13.25
N ILE A 312 18.81 -4.29 12.91
CA ILE A 312 19.68 -4.24 11.77
C ILE A 312 20.72 -5.35 12.07
N SER A 313 20.26 -6.60 12.13
CA SER A 313 21.05 -7.63 11.51
C SER A 313 21.25 -7.02 10.14
N ASP A 314 22.48 -6.84 9.71
CA ASP A 314 22.92 -6.51 8.37
C ASP A 314 22.25 -7.39 7.31
N PHE A 315 20.93 -7.62 7.46
CA PHE A 315 20.06 -8.31 6.55
C PHE A 315 19.72 -7.31 5.47
N ASP A 316 20.76 -7.12 4.67
CA ASP A 316 20.66 -7.00 3.24
C ASP A 316 19.77 -5.91 2.65
N VAL A 317 19.89 -4.67 3.15
CA VAL A 317 19.71 -3.54 2.26
C VAL A 317 20.78 -3.58 1.15
N LYS A 318 21.92 -4.25 1.38
CA LYS A 318 22.92 -4.55 0.36
C LYS A 318 22.44 -5.46 -0.75
N ASN A 319 21.42 -6.31 -0.53
CA ASN A 319 20.89 -7.24 -1.54
C ASN A 319 19.71 -6.71 -2.33
N ALA A 320 19.10 -5.58 -1.92
CA ALA A 320 18.00 -4.95 -2.67
C ALA A 320 18.50 -4.14 -3.88
N ILE A 321 19.77 -3.76 -3.90
CA ILE A 321 20.40 -3.04 -5.02
C ILE A 321 21.60 -3.82 -5.51
N SER A 322 21.58 -4.18 -6.79
CA SER A 322 22.71 -4.78 -7.47
C SER A 322 23.22 -3.88 -8.59
N LEU A 323 24.53 -3.75 -8.70
CA LEU A 323 25.21 -2.97 -9.73
C LEU A 323 25.94 -3.90 -10.69
N PHE A 324 25.62 -3.81 -11.98
CA PHE A 324 26.29 -4.60 -13.00
C PHE A 324 26.29 -3.93 -14.39
N PRO A 325 27.33 -4.13 -15.21
CA PRO A 325 28.59 -4.72 -14.85
C PRO A 325 29.38 -3.79 -13.93
N ASN A 326 30.19 -4.37 -13.04
CA ASN A 326 31.15 -3.62 -12.22
C ASN A 326 32.39 -4.51 -11.99
N PRO A 327 33.50 -4.26 -12.66
CA PRO A 327 33.89 -3.07 -13.44
C PRO A 327 33.09 -2.83 -14.72
N THR A 328 33.08 -1.55 -15.18
CA THR A 328 32.32 -1.12 -16.36
C THR A 328 33.08 -0.10 -17.19
N THR A 329 32.75 -0.01 -18.50
CA THR A 329 33.39 0.92 -19.44
C THR A 329 32.48 2.09 -19.84
N HIS A 330 31.13 1.90 -19.94
CA HIS A 330 30.23 2.91 -20.47
C HIS A 330 29.03 3.19 -19.58
N GLN A 331 28.41 2.15 -19.05
CA GLN A 331 27.17 2.26 -18.28
C GLN A 331 27.15 1.29 -17.10
N ILE A 332 26.38 1.60 -16.08
CA ILE A 332 26.09 0.72 -14.98
C ILE A 332 24.58 0.57 -14.81
N ASN A 333 24.12 -0.66 -14.69
CA ASN A 333 22.73 -0.95 -14.39
C ASN A 333 22.57 -1.01 -12.86
N VAL A 334 21.68 -0.21 -12.33
CA VAL A 334 21.23 -0.25 -10.95
C VAL A 334 19.94 -1.06 -10.94
N LYS A 335 20.04 -2.36 -10.60
CA LYS A 335 18.85 -3.18 -10.39
C LYS A 335 18.41 -3.06 -8.94
N SER A 336 17.17 -2.65 -8.74
CA SER A 336 16.59 -2.44 -7.42
C SER A 336 15.20 -3.06 -7.34
N ASP A 337 14.71 -3.26 -6.12
CA ASP A 337 13.28 -3.46 -5.94
C ASP A 337 12.53 -2.11 -6.03
N CYS A 338 11.23 -2.16 -6.29
CA CYS A 338 10.37 -0.99 -6.57
C CYS A 338 10.38 0.11 -5.49
N LYS A 339 10.99 -0.10 -4.33
CA LYS A 339 10.97 0.82 -3.18
C LYS A 339 11.91 2.02 -3.30
N ILE A 340 12.89 1.95 -4.20
CA ILE A 340 13.81 3.07 -4.44
C ILE A 340 13.52 3.80 -5.75
N ILE A 341 12.46 3.44 -6.45
CA ILE A 341 12.01 4.21 -7.61
C ILE A 341 11.59 5.61 -7.16
N GLY A 342 12.10 6.64 -7.84
CA GLY A 342 11.97 8.04 -7.45
C GLY A 342 13.05 8.54 -6.49
N THR A 343 13.93 7.66 -5.98
CA THR A 343 15.00 8.05 -5.08
C THR A 343 16.16 8.70 -5.84
N ALA A 344 16.70 9.78 -5.29
CA ALA A 344 17.87 10.45 -5.86
C ALA A 344 19.14 9.61 -5.70
N TYR A 345 19.99 9.62 -6.72
CA TYR A 345 21.36 9.12 -6.64
C TYR A 345 22.38 10.20 -6.96
N THR A 346 23.58 10.03 -6.44
CA THR A 346 24.74 10.89 -6.76
C THR A 346 25.99 10.04 -6.86
N ILE A 347 26.79 10.26 -7.91
CA ILE A 347 28.12 9.67 -8.09
C ILE A 347 29.19 10.70 -7.68
N TYR A 348 30.10 10.27 -6.85
CA TYR A 348 31.22 11.06 -6.35
C TYR A 348 32.56 10.50 -6.88
N ASP A 349 33.55 11.37 -7.11
CA ASP A 349 34.91 10.97 -7.35
C ASP A 349 35.62 10.53 -6.05
N ASN A 350 36.88 10.15 -6.17
CA ASN A 350 37.72 9.72 -5.04
C ASN A 350 38.04 10.84 -4.03
N LEU A 351 37.78 12.12 -4.37
CA LEU A 351 37.91 13.28 -3.50
C LEU A 351 36.60 13.70 -2.85
N GLY A 352 35.49 12.97 -3.14
CA GLY A 352 34.16 13.27 -2.61
C GLY A 352 33.41 14.38 -3.35
N LYS A 353 33.88 14.80 -4.53
CA LYS A 353 33.17 15.77 -5.37
C LYS A 353 32.05 15.06 -6.13
N ALA A 354 30.85 15.61 -6.08
CA ALA A 354 29.72 15.13 -6.87
C ALA A 354 29.98 15.39 -8.37
N ILE A 355 29.84 14.35 -9.19
CA ILE A 355 30.12 14.40 -10.63
C ILE A 355 28.84 14.20 -11.45
N LEU A 356 27.95 13.33 -11.00
CA LEU A 356 26.71 12.98 -11.69
C LEU A 356 25.62 12.74 -10.66
N SER A 357 24.40 13.21 -10.95
CA SER A 357 23.22 12.94 -10.13
C SER A 357 21.97 12.74 -11.00
N GLY A 358 21.01 12.00 -10.45
CA GLY A 358 19.74 11.70 -11.13
C GLY A 358 18.79 10.96 -10.19
N LEU A 359 17.76 10.37 -10.78
CA LEU A 359 16.77 9.57 -10.07
C LEU A 359 16.79 8.12 -10.53
N ILE A 360 16.52 7.21 -9.62
CA ILE A 360 16.25 5.81 -9.92
C ILE A 360 14.81 5.75 -10.45
N ASN A 361 14.64 5.70 -11.77
CA ASN A 361 13.33 5.80 -12.40
C ASN A 361 12.64 4.45 -12.63
N TYR A 362 13.41 3.35 -12.61
CA TYR A 362 12.93 1.99 -12.92
C TYR A 362 13.64 0.97 -12.02
N GLU A 363 13.06 -0.21 -11.87
CA GLU A 363 13.70 -1.35 -11.19
C GLU A 363 15.07 -1.73 -11.78
N ASN A 364 15.27 -1.43 -13.06
CA ASN A 364 16.57 -1.51 -13.75
C ASN A 364 16.85 -0.14 -14.35
N THR A 365 17.52 0.72 -13.60
CA THR A 365 17.91 2.06 -14.05
C THR A 365 19.32 2.02 -14.62
N ILE A 366 19.51 2.48 -15.86
CA ILE A 366 20.79 2.59 -16.52
C ILE A 366 21.38 3.97 -16.22
N ILE A 367 22.62 3.99 -15.72
CA ILE A 367 23.39 5.21 -15.49
C ILE A 367 24.54 5.24 -16.47
N GLU A 368 24.55 6.20 -17.36
CA GLU A 368 25.62 6.42 -18.33
C GLU A 368 26.82 7.08 -17.65
N ILE A 369 27.98 6.41 -17.70
CA ILE A 369 29.25 6.89 -17.15
C ILE A 369 30.38 6.85 -18.16
N GLY A 370 30.07 6.72 -19.44
CA GLY A 370 31.05 6.66 -20.54
C GLY A 370 31.99 7.85 -20.58
N ASN A 371 31.52 9.03 -20.20
CA ASN A 371 32.29 10.27 -20.18
C ASN A 371 33.20 10.44 -18.96
N LEU A 372 33.13 9.52 -17.97
CA LEU A 372 34.03 9.54 -16.80
C LEU A 372 35.36 8.90 -17.16
N THR A 373 36.43 9.41 -16.57
CA THR A 373 37.79 8.82 -16.70
C THR A 373 37.85 7.48 -15.96
N GLY A 374 38.77 6.60 -16.39
CA GLY A 374 39.05 5.35 -15.68
C GLY A 374 39.43 5.62 -14.21
N GLY A 375 38.78 4.92 -13.26
CA GLY A 375 39.00 5.16 -11.84
C GLY A 375 37.95 4.53 -10.94
N ILE A 376 38.06 4.88 -9.66
CA ILE A 376 37.12 4.43 -8.62
C ILE A 376 36.18 5.59 -8.28
N TYR A 377 34.87 5.30 -8.29
CA TYR A 377 33.81 6.23 -7.96
C TYR A 377 32.91 5.65 -6.87
N THR A 378 32.20 6.52 -6.21
CA THR A 378 31.22 6.17 -5.16
C THR A 378 29.82 6.57 -5.62
N LEU A 379 28.92 5.59 -5.76
CA LEU A 379 27.51 5.82 -5.99
C LEU A 379 26.78 5.86 -4.63
N SER A 380 26.07 6.94 -4.35
CA SER A 380 25.22 7.10 -3.19
C SER A 380 23.76 7.17 -3.65
N ILE A 381 22.89 6.35 -3.07
CA ILE A 381 21.44 6.32 -3.37
C ILE A 381 20.68 6.62 -2.08
N GLY A 382 19.75 7.58 -2.12
CA GLY A 382 18.92 8.02 -0.98
C GLY A 382 19.37 9.34 -0.37
N GLU A 383 18.46 10.04 0.30
CA GLU A 383 18.72 11.32 0.97
C GLU A 383 19.01 11.15 2.47
N ASN A 384 18.13 10.50 3.22
CA ASN A 384 18.22 10.34 4.68
C ASN A 384 18.92 9.05 5.11
N LYS A 385 18.78 7.96 4.34
CA LYS A 385 19.47 6.68 4.53
C LYS A 385 20.25 6.34 3.26
N LYS A 386 21.44 6.87 3.13
CA LYS A 386 22.28 6.70 1.94
C LYS A 386 22.84 5.28 1.89
N GLN A 387 22.57 4.58 0.78
CA GLN A 387 23.30 3.38 0.40
C GLN A 387 24.49 3.76 -0.48
N VAL A 388 25.63 3.20 -0.18
CA VAL A 388 26.90 3.58 -0.83
C VAL A 388 27.51 2.37 -1.49
N PHE A 389 27.82 2.51 -2.78
CA PHE A 389 28.38 1.45 -3.62
C PHE A 389 29.65 1.95 -4.30
N LYS A 390 30.63 1.05 -4.42
CA LYS A 390 31.84 1.31 -5.20
C LYS A 390 31.61 0.98 -6.66
N ILE A 391 31.97 1.90 -7.57
CA ILE A 391 32.00 1.71 -9.02
C ILE A 391 33.45 1.68 -9.46
N ILE A 392 33.81 0.73 -10.31
CA ILE A 392 35.12 0.64 -10.96
C ILE A 392 34.93 0.92 -12.44
N LYS A 393 35.35 2.09 -12.91
CA LYS A 393 35.33 2.50 -14.33
C LYS A 393 36.68 2.09 -14.97
N GLN A 394 36.61 1.32 -16.05
CA GLN A 394 37.71 0.95 -16.91
C GLN A 394 37.85 1.89 -18.10
#